data_00f3b69478e7f4acbcf3b87d99189c14
#
_entry.id   00f3b69478e7f4acbcf3b87d99189c14
#
_cell.length_a   1.000
_cell.length_b   1.000
_cell.length_c   1.000
_cell.angle_alpha   90.00
_cell.angle_beta   90.00
_cell.angle_gamma   90.00
#
_symmetry.space_group_name_H-M   'P 1'
#
loop_
_entity.id
_entity.type
_entity.pdbx_description
1 polymer ?
#
loop_
_entity_poly.entity_id
_entity_poly.type
_entity_poly.pdbx_seq_one_letter_code
_entity_poly.pdbx_strand_id
1 'polypeptide(L)'
;MSREESTPMARAIFVTGNQYKAEEAARLLSGIHIVWRKLALPGLESSDDLPGPLDLGALAKRKVLAAYQVLGTPCFVETTALELEGGTSFTGARFKKQWLAQGERAFLNTYGGSRGRARVAVALSEDGNSEHVALFEGAIEGTLLSEPRGEGGYGWDRAWLPDGYERTLGEMAQNKFFLNMRHRPYLELADRLRDQSTGGAYEAHVTIAASSDDELQRFRTFCGSAGVKCIFIELGKGEVRFQPMTASYHHGPLRRAQEEVQAFARALAAEGFDVTRLKIEALGTNRDIPDDDATARAQPANYFEFHVKVTLPAVGADLEGLRARCEQHGAHLSRNARKVRADGASERFVTLRVKGLGRASAEARFSALLRELAGTGLPLSYPLREYTVYDSNQALDRGWGEVLT
;
A
#
# COMPACT_ATOMS: atom_id res chain seq x y z
N MET A 1 -27.23 13.40 34.96
CA MET A 1 -26.79 13.96 33.68
C MET A 1 -25.27 13.81 33.64
N SER A 2 -24.79 12.69 33.15
CA SER A 2 -23.37 12.42 32.91
C SER A 2 -22.96 13.22 31.68
N ARG A 3 -21.98 14.12 31.85
CA ARG A 3 -21.27 14.73 30.71
C ARG A 3 -20.51 13.61 30.02
N GLU A 4 -20.90 13.26 28.81
CA GLU A 4 -20.02 12.57 27.91
C GLU A 4 -18.81 13.48 27.66
N GLU A 5 -17.67 13.15 28.26
CA GLU A 5 -16.39 13.74 27.90
C GLU A 5 -16.13 13.34 26.44
N SER A 6 -16.39 14.27 25.52
CA SER A 6 -16.02 14.09 24.12
C SER A 6 -14.50 13.96 24.06
N THR A 7 -14.00 12.78 23.74
CA THR A 7 -12.59 12.55 23.43
C THR A 7 -12.15 13.62 22.43
N PRO A 8 -11.09 14.39 22.70
CA PRO A 8 -10.66 15.43 21.78
C PRO A 8 -10.31 14.79 20.44
N MET A 9 -11.02 15.22 19.39
CA MET A 9 -10.79 14.72 18.03
C MET A 9 -9.39 15.14 17.58
N ALA A 10 -8.53 14.19 17.19
CA ALA A 10 -7.19 14.47 16.70
C ALA A 10 -7.26 15.54 15.59
N ARG A 11 -6.35 16.51 15.63
CA ARG A 11 -6.30 17.61 14.67
C ARG A 11 -4.99 17.58 13.90
N ALA A 12 -5.06 17.64 12.58
CA ALA A 12 -3.88 17.67 11.72
C ALA A 12 -3.96 18.82 10.70
N ILE A 13 -2.81 19.46 10.41
CA ILE A 13 -2.71 20.48 9.37
C ILE A 13 -2.17 19.84 8.10
N PHE A 14 -2.99 19.81 7.07
CA PHE A 14 -2.58 19.39 5.75
C PHE A 14 -2.16 20.59 4.90
N VAL A 15 -0.89 20.66 4.54
CA VAL A 15 -0.36 21.75 3.70
C VAL A 15 -0.37 21.31 2.23
N THR A 16 -1.29 21.86 1.47
CA THR A 16 -1.45 21.59 0.04
C THR A 16 -2.12 22.76 -0.69
N GLY A 17 -1.71 23.00 -1.93
CA GLY A 17 -2.39 23.93 -2.83
C GLY A 17 -3.49 23.25 -3.69
N ASN A 18 -3.75 21.95 -3.49
CA ASN A 18 -4.70 21.17 -4.28
C ASN A 18 -5.90 20.77 -3.44
N GLN A 19 -7.06 21.36 -3.76
CA GLN A 19 -8.32 21.10 -3.07
C GLN A 19 -8.74 19.62 -3.16
N TYR A 20 -8.57 18.98 -4.31
CA TYR A 20 -8.93 17.56 -4.47
C TYR A 20 -8.13 16.64 -3.55
N LYS A 21 -6.84 16.95 -3.34
CA LYS A 21 -6.03 16.21 -2.36
C LYS A 21 -6.56 16.40 -0.95
N ALA A 22 -6.98 17.61 -0.59
CA ALA A 22 -7.55 17.89 0.73
C ALA A 22 -8.87 17.13 0.95
N GLU A 23 -9.73 17.06 -0.06
CA GLU A 23 -11.00 16.33 -0.02
C GLU A 23 -10.76 14.81 0.09
N GLU A 24 -9.80 14.25 -0.66
CA GLU A 24 -9.42 12.83 -0.54
C GLU A 24 -8.83 12.52 0.83
N ALA A 25 -7.93 13.38 1.33
CA ALA A 25 -7.35 13.23 2.66
C ALA A 25 -8.42 13.21 3.76
N ALA A 26 -9.40 14.13 3.69
CA ALA A 26 -10.50 14.19 4.66
C ALA A 26 -11.35 12.91 4.69
N ARG A 27 -11.50 12.24 3.54
CA ARG A 27 -12.22 10.96 3.44
C ARG A 27 -11.39 9.80 3.99
N LEU A 28 -10.09 9.74 3.63
CA LEU A 28 -9.18 8.67 4.05
C LEU A 28 -8.82 8.77 5.53
N LEU A 29 -8.74 9.99 6.09
CA LEU A 29 -8.46 10.27 7.50
C LEU A 29 -9.76 10.40 8.32
N SER A 30 -10.70 9.52 8.08
CA SER A 30 -11.98 9.51 8.82
C SER A 30 -11.77 9.53 10.34
N GLY A 31 -12.49 10.40 11.05
CA GLY A 31 -12.36 10.58 12.49
C GLY A 31 -11.19 11.47 12.93
N ILE A 32 -10.44 12.07 11.98
CA ILE A 32 -9.41 13.07 12.26
C ILE A 32 -9.86 14.41 11.66
N HIS A 33 -9.86 15.46 12.46
CA HIS A 33 -10.19 16.80 11.99
C HIS A 33 -9.02 17.39 11.20
N ILE A 34 -9.17 17.48 9.87
CA ILE A 34 -8.14 18.02 8.97
C ILE A 34 -8.36 19.52 8.78
N VAL A 35 -7.32 20.29 9.05
CA VAL A 35 -7.26 21.70 8.71
C VAL A 35 -6.40 21.87 7.48
N TRP A 36 -7.01 22.21 6.37
CA TRP A 36 -6.27 22.47 5.13
C TRP A 36 -5.66 23.89 5.14
N ARG A 37 -4.41 23.98 4.69
CA ARG A 37 -3.68 25.25 4.51
C ARG A 37 -2.96 25.25 3.16
N LYS A 38 -3.11 26.34 2.40
CA LYS A 38 -2.30 26.64 1.24
C LYS A 38 -1.16 27.56 1.69
N LEU A 39 0.08 27.10 1.53
CA LEU A 39 1.28 27.88 1.82
C LEU A 39 2.13 28.01 0.56
N ALA A 40 2.70 29.18 0.35
CA ALA A 40 3.84 29.30 -0.54
C ALA A 40 5.08 28.74 0.19
N LEU A 41 5.76 27.80 -0.44
CA LEU A 41 7.00 27.21 0.10
C LEU A 41 8.16 27.61 -0.85
N PRO A 42 8.84 28.73 -0.60
CA PRO A 42 9.87 29.24 -1.49
C PRO A 42 10.97 28.21 -1.77
N GLY A 43 11.39 28.10 -3.04
CA GLY A 43 12.39 27.13 -3.47
C GLY A 43 11.91 25.68 -3.61
N LEU A 44 10.62 25.42 -3.35
CA LEU A 44 10.01 24.10 -3.50
C LEU A 44 8.88 24.09 -4.55
N GLU A 45 8.61 25.24 -5.15
CA GLU A 45 7.58 25.43 -6.18
C GLU A 45 7.99 24.82 -7.54
N SER A 46 9.29 24.72 -7.79
CA SER A 46 9.91 24.15 -9.00
C SER A 46 10.73 22.89 -8.71
N SER A 47 10.26 22.05 -7.81
CA SER A 47 10.92 20.78 -7.47
C SER A 47 11.10 19.81 -8.67
N ASP A 48 10.70 20.23 -9.86
CA ASP A 48 10.85 19.51 -11.12
C ASP A 48 12.29 19.51 -11.66
N ASP A 49 13.17 20.37 -11.11
CA ASP A 49 14.56 20.58 -11.58
C ASP A 49 15.60 19.88 -10.68
N LEU A 50 15.20 18.92 -9.85
CA LEU A 50 16.16 18.15 -9.06
C LEU A 50 16.97 17.23 -9.99
N PRO A 51 18.30 17.32 -9.99
CA PRO A 51 19.13 16.43 -10.78
C PRO A 51 19.08 15.01 -10.19
N GLY A 52 18.91 14.01 -11.06
CA GLY A 52 18.91 12.60 -10.67
C GLY A 52 17.55 11.93 -10.68
N PRO A 53 17.49 10.66 -10.29
CA PRO A 53 16.22 9.92 -10.16
C PRO A 53 15.28 10.59 -9.16
N LEU A 54 13.98 10.59 -9.45
CA LEU A 54 12.97 11.21 -8.60
C LEU A 54 12.87 10.50 -7.25
N ASP A 55 13.44 11.10 -6.20
CA ASP A 55 13.21 10.69 -4.81
C ASP A 55 12.00 11.45 -4.24
N LEU A 56 10.84 10.79 -4.33
CA LEU A 56 9.58 11.36 -3.90
C LEU A 56 9.51 11.55 -2.37
N GLY A 57 10.14 10.64 -1.63
CA GLY A 57 10.23 10.71 -0.17
C GLY A 57 11.09 11.87 0.30
N ALA A 58 12.29 12.06 -0.28
CA ALA A 58 13.14 13.20 0.03
C ALA A 58 12.45 14.53 -0.30
N LEU A 59 11.71 14.60 -1.41
CA LEU A 59 10.92 15.78 -1.76
C LEU A 59 9.82 16.06 -0.73
N ALA A 60 9.10 15.04 -0.30
CA ALA A 60 8.05 15.18 0.73
C ALA A 60 8.65 15.66 2.05
N LYS A 61 9.78 15.07 2.50
CA LYS A 61 10.49 15.49 3.72
C LYS A 61 10.91 16.97 3.67
N ARG A 62 11.49 17.41 2.57
CA ARG A 62 11.87 18.83 2.39
C ARG A 62 10.66 19.75 2.49
N LYS A 63 9.55 19.38 1.84
CA LYS A 63 8.30 20.17 1.86
C LYS A 63 7.69 20.27 3.25
N VAL A 64 7.63 19.16 4.01
CA VAL A 64 7.03 19.19 5.34
C VAL A 64 7.86 20.01 6.33
N LEU A 65 9.20 19.92 6.25
CA LEU A 65 10.08 20.72 7.08
C LEU A 65 9.94 22.22 6.79
N ALA A 66 9.90 22.61 5.50
CA ALA A 66 9.64 24.00 5.12
C ALA A 66 8.24 24.48 5.59
N ALA A 67 7.23 23.61 5.51
CA ALA A 67 5.90 23.93 6.02
C ALA A 67 5.90 24.10 7.55
N TYR A 68 6.60 23.23 8.27
CA TYR A 68 6.74 23.32 9.72
C TYR A 68 7.46 24.62 10.14
N GLN A 69 8.51 25.01 9.43
CA GLN A 69 9.21 26.28 9.69
C GLN A 69 8.30 27.51 9.59
N VAL A 70 7.32 27.47 8.69
CA VAL A 70 6.33 28.55 8.51
C VAL A 70 5.23 28.49 9.59
N LEU A 71 4.78 27.27 9.94
CA LEU A 71 3.62 27.07 10.81
C LEU A 71 3.97 27.01 12.31
N GLY A 72 5.19 26.53 12.65
CA GLY A 72 5.61 26.29 14.03
C GLY A 72 4.76 25.23 14.76
N THR A 73 4.06 24.34 14.03
CA THR A 73 3.16 23.35 14.60
C THR A 73 3.10 22.09 13.72
N PRO A 74 2.74 20.91 14.29
CA PRO A 74 2.64 19.68 13.54
C PRO A 74 1.81 19.79 12.28
N CYS A 75 2.39 19.33 11.17
CA CYS A 75 1.75 19.37 9.86
C CYS A 75 2.23 18.23 8.96
N PHE A 76 1.45 17.93 7.94
CA PHE A 76 1.83 16.95 6.92
C PHE A 76 1.64 17.51 5.50
N VAL A 77 2.37 16.93 4.57
CA VAL A 77 2.32 17.23 3.13
C VAL A 77 2.15 15.95 2.33
N GLU A 78 1.70 16.09 1.09
CA GLU A 78 1.67 15.01 0.12
C GLU A 78 2.37 15.42 -1.17
N THR A 79 3.18 14.51 -1.70
CA THR A 79 3.79 14.58 -3.03
C THR A 79 3.36 13.37 -3.85
N THR A 80 3.08 13.55 -5.13
CA THR A 80 2.70 12.46 -6.04
C THR A 80 3.61 12.43 -7.25
N ALA A 81 3.75 11.27 -7.87
CA ALA A 81 4.41 11.10 -9.15
C ALA A 81 3.68 10.08 -10.02
N LEU A 82 3.77 10.27 -11.34
CA LEU A 82 3.44 9.31 -12.36
C LEU A 82 4.74 8.91 -13.07
N GLU A 83 5.13 7.66 -12.93
CA GLU A 83 6.32 7.07 -13.55
C GLU A 83 5.86 6.14 -14.66
N LEU A 84 6.24 6.41 -15.91
CA LEU A 84 5.88 5.60 -17.07
C LEU A 84 7.07 4.75 -17.51
N GLU A 85 6.81 3.59 -18.05
CA GLU A 85 7.83 2.76 -18.69
C GLU A 85 8.53 3.55 -19.80
N GLY A 86 9.84 3.31 -19.98
CA GLY A 86 10.67 4.13 -20.89
C GLY A 86 11.35 5.34 -20.20
N GLY A 87 11.21 5.44 -18.85
CA GLY A 87 11.97 6.42 -18.05
C GLY A 87 11.32 7.80 -17.94
N THR A 88 10.12 7.99 -18.48
CA THR A 88 9.39 9.25 -18.32
C THR A 88 8.72 9.31 -16.95
N SER A 89 8.97 10.42 -16.22
CA SER A 89 8.46 10.60 -14.88
C SER A 89 7.95 12.02 -14.69
N PHE A 90 6.82 12.16 -14.03
CA PHE A 90 6.16 13.43 -13.75
C PHE A 90 5.88 13.54 -12.26
N THR A 91 6.42 14.54 -11.57
CA THR A 91 5.85 14.96 -10.28
C THR A 91 4.42 15.46 -10.50
N GLY A 92 3.60 15.47 -9.45
CA GLY A 92 2.23 15.97 -9.57
C GLY A 92 2.16 17.43 -10.04
N ALA A 93 3.16 18.25 -9.71
CA ALA A 93 3.27 19.64 -10.20
C ALA A 93 3.60 19.68 -11.70
N ARG A 94 4.61 18.91 -12.13
CA ARG A 94 5.01 18.82 -13.55
C ARG A 94 3.88 18.23 -14.40
N PHE A 95 3.23 17.16 -13.91
CA PHE A 95 2.04 16.60 -14.56
C PHE A 95 0.99 17.68 -14.78
N LYS A 96 0.59 18.38 -13.70
CA LYS A 96 -0.42 19.44 -13.77
C LYS A 96 -0.04 20.53 -14.79
N LYS A 97 1.23 20.97 -14.80
CA LYS A 97 1.73 21.97 -15.72
C LYS A 97 1.60 21.51 -17.19
N GLN A 98 2.05 20.30 -17.49
CA GLN A 98 1.95 19.74 -18.84
C GLN A 98 0.51 19.46 -19.25
N TRP A 99 -0.28 18.87 -18.34
CA TRP A 99 -1.70 18.59 -18.57
C TRP A 99 -2.49 19.85 -18.93
N LEU A 100 -2.25 20.96 -18.21
CA LEU A 100 -2.90 22.24 -18.50
C LEU A 100 -2.37 22.92 -19.78
N ALA A 101 -1.09 22.77 -20.09
CA ALA A 101 -0.48 23.39 -21.27
C ALA A 101 -0.87 22.68 -22.58
N GLN A 102 -0.96 21.36 -22.59
CA GLN A 102 -1.24 20.54 -23.77
C GLN A 102 -2.72 20.15 -23.89
N GLY A 103 -3.43 20.08 -22.77
CA GLY A 103 -4.76 19.49 -22.67
C GLY A 103 -4.72 17.96 -22.53
N GLU A 104 -5.78 17.40 -21.95
CA GLU A 104 -5.92 15.96 -21.66
C GLU A 104 -5.67 15.10 -22.91
N ARG A 105 -6.31 15.44 -24.02
CA ARG A 105 -6.22 14.64 -25.25
C ARG A 105 -4.82 14.59 -25.84
N ALA A 106 -4.13 15.73 -25.89
CA ALA A 106 -2.77 15.77 -26.43
C ALA A 106 -1.78 15.03 -25.51
N PHE A 107 -1.93 15.14 -24.19
CA PHE A 107 -1.14 14.39 -23.23
C PHE A 107 -1.33 12.88 -23.42
N LEU A 108 -2.57 12.41 -23.50
CA LEU A 108 -2.88 11.00 -23.68
C LEU A 108 -2.48 10.46 -25.06
N ASN A 109 -2.52 11.27 -26.11
CA ASN A 109 -1.98 10.90 -27.42
C ASN A 109 -0.45 10.65 -27.37
N THR A 110 0.26 11.37 -26.49
CA THR A 110 1.73 11.23 -26.36
C THR A 110 2.10 10.07 -25.44
N TYR A 111 1.41 9.89 -24.32
CA TYR A 111 1.81 8.98 -23.26
C TYR A 111 0.83 7.82 -23.01
N GLY A 112 -0.33 7.85 -23.65
CA GLY A 112 -1.34 6.79 -23.52
C GLY A 112 -0.86 5.45 -24.09
N GLY A 113 -1.33 4.38 -23.51
CA GLY A 113 -0.86 3.01 -23.76
C GLY A 113 0.36 2.62 -22.92
N SER A 114 1.02 3.58 -22.25
CA SER A 114 2.19 3.29 -21.42
C SER A 114 1.80 2.63 -20.10
N ARG A 115 2.48 1.58 -19.75
CA ARG A 115 2.47 1.04 -18.39
C ARG A 115 3.26 1.97 -17.47
N GLY A 116 2.97 1.88 -16.18
CA GLY A 116 3.70 2.67 -15.22
C GLY A 116 3.22 2.49 -13.81
N ARG A 117 3.60 3.45 -12.97
CA ARG A 117 3.34 3.47 -11.55
C ARG A 117 2.92 4.87 -11.13
N ALA A 118 1.74 4.97 -10.49
CA ALA A 118 1.36 6.18 -9.79
C ALA A 118 1.81 6.06 -8.33
N ARG A 119 2.58 7.03 -7.84
CA ARG A 119 3.19 7.02 -6.49
C ARG A 119 2.72 8.20 -5.66
N VAL A 120 2.75 8.00 -4.35
CA VAL A 120 2.55 9.05 -3.35
C VAL A 120 3.58 8.90 -2.23
N ALA A 121 4.04 10.02 -1.71
CA ALA A 121 4.76 10.12 -0.45
C ALA A 121 4.06 11.16 0.43
N VAL A 122 3.70 10.76 1.64
CA VAL A 122 3.13 11.61 2.69
C VAL A 122 4.18 11.76 3.77
N ALA A 123 4.52 12.98 4.13
CA ALA A 123 5.47 13.27 5.19
C ALA A 123 4.79 14.05 6.31
N LEU A 124 4.99 13.62 7.56
CA LEU A 124 4.53 14.28 8.79
C LEU A 124 5.74 14.80 9.56
N SER A 125 5.70 16.07 9.96
CA SER A 125 6.63 16.64 10.93
C SER A 125 5.86 17.08 12.17
N GLU A 126 6.28 16.57 13.33
CA GLU A 126 5.67 16.87 14.62
C GLU A 126 6.45 17.94 15.41
N ASP A 127 7.75 18.04 15.20
CA ASP A 127 8.68 18.89 15.97
C ASP A 127 9.66 19.73 15.12
N GLY A 128 9.61 19.58 13.78
CA GLY A 128 10.51 20.29 12.86
C GLY A 128 11.91 19.67 12.73
N ASN A 129 12.18 18.56 13.42
CA ASN A 129 13.45 17.85 13.29
C ASN A 129 13.44 16.93 12.06
N SER A 130 14.45 17.05 11.21
CA SER A 130 14.58 16.27 9.98
C SER A 130 14.73 14.76 10.21
N GLU A 131 15.28 14.36 11.36
CA GLU A 131 15.47 12.95 11.73
C GLU A 131 14.16 12.30 12.22
N HIS A 132 13.20 13.11 12.69
CA HIS A 132 11.93 12.66 13.22
C HIS A 132 10.79 12.71 12.21
N VAL A 133 11.05 13.13 10.96
CA VAL A 133 10.02 13.16 9.93
C VAL A 133 9.52 11.76 9.61
N ALA A 134 8.27 11.49 9.92
CA ALA A 134 7.60 10.25 9.52
C ALA A 134 7.25 10.31 8.02
N LEU A 135 7.57 9.24 7.29
CA LEU A 135 7.33 9.11 5.86
C LEU A 135 6.48 7.88 5.58
N PHE A 136 5.40 8.06 4.82
CA PHE A 136 4.48 7.01 4.42
C PHE A 136 4.39 7.01 2.90
N GLU A 137 4.65 5.88 2.27
CA GLU A 137 4.70 5.78 0.81
C GLU A 137 3.75 4.71 0.28
N GLY A 138 3.16 5.01 -0.88
CA GLY A 138 2.29 4.09 -1.58
C GLY A 138 2.40 4.21 -3.09
N ALA A 139 1.96 3.16 -3.78
CA ALA A 139 1.88 3.15 -5.22
C ALA A 139 0.78 2.23 -5.72
N ILE A 140 0.41 2.47 -6.97
CA ILE A 140 -0.44 1.59 -7.73
C ILE A 140 0.16 1.44 -9.13
N GLU A 141 0.32 0.21 -9.58
CA GLU A 141 0.73 -0.09 -10.93
C GLU A 141 -0.47 -0.17 -11.85
N GLY A 142 -0.25 0.15 -13.12
CA GLY A 142 -1.33 0.17 -14.08
C GLY A 142 -0.89 0.66 -15.46
N THR A 143 -1.87 0.98 -16.28
CA THR A 143 -1.68 1.50 -17.63
C THR A 143 -2.37 2.86 -17.74
N LEU A 144 -1.65 3.83 -18.29
CA LEU A 144 -2.26 5.09 -18.71
C LEU A 144 -2.94 4.85 -20.06
N LEU A 145 -4.26 4.88 -20.10
CA LEU A 145 -5.02 4.66 -21.33
C LEU A 145 -4.88 5.84 -22.29
N SER A 146 -4.98 5.58 -23.59
CA SER A 146 -5.01 6.62 -24.63
C SER A 146 -6.30 7.44 -24.64
N GLU A 147 -7.38 6.88 -24.08
CA GLU A 147 -8.67 7.56 -23.95
C GLU A 147 -9.17 7.51 -22.52
N PRO A 148 -9.64 8.64 -21.96
CA PRO A 148 -10.17 8.69 -20.61
C PRO A 148 -11.54 8.02 -20.54
N ARG A 149 -11.84 7.35 -19.41
CA ARG A 149 -13.12 6.70 -19.13
C ARG A 149 -13.63 7.10 -17.74
N GLY A 150 -14.94 7.25 -17.61
CA GLY A 150 -15.60 7.66 -16.35
C GLY A 150 -15.58 9.18 -16.13
N GLU A 151 -16.37 9.62 -15.16
CA GLU A 151 -16.56 11.04 -14.83
C GLU A 151 -15.92 11.43 -13.48
N GLY A 152 -15.44 10.45 -12.72
CA GLY A 152 -14.92 10.67 -11.37
C GLY A 152 -13.42 10.97 -11.34
N GLY A 153 -12.97 11.46 -10.15
CA GLY A 153 -11.56 11.68 -9.89
C GLY A 153 -10.99 12.99 -10.41
N TYR A 154 -9.67 13.10 -10.38
CA TYR A 154 -8.93 14.25 -10.92
C TYR A 154 -7.57 13.82 -11.48
N GLY A 155 -6.96 14.71 -12.29
CA GLY A 155 -5.68 14.42 -12.92
C GLY A 155 -5.77 13.23 -13.86
N TRP A 156 -4.97 12.22 -13.65
CA TRP A 156 -4.93 11.01 -14.48
C TRP A 156 -5.98 9.94 -14.14
N ASP A 157 -6.83 10.11 -13.10
CA ASP A 157 -7.75 9.07 -12.63
C ASP A 157 -8.63 8.48 -13.73
N ARG A 158 -9.12 9.33 -14.65
CA ARG A 158 -9.96 8.91 -15.78
C ARG A 158 -9.21 8.06 -16.82
N ALA A 159 -7.91 8.21 -16.90
CA ALA A 159 -7.06 7.45 -17.82
C ALA A 159 -6.24 6.36 -17.13
N TRP A 160 -6.22 6.29 -15.79
CA TRP A 160 -5.44 5.29 -15.07
C TRP A 160 -6.23 4.01 -14.85
N LEU A 161 -5.83 2.95 -15.55
CA LEU A 161 -6.37 1.60 -15.39
C LEU A 161 -5.43 0.81 -14.46
N PRO A 162 -5.82 0.57 -13.20
CA PRO A 162 -5.02 -0.22 -12.28
C PRO A 162 -4.88 -1.67 -12.75
N ASP A 163 -3.73 -2.28 -12.49
CA ASP A 163 -3.50 -3.68 -12.81
C ASP A 163 -4.49 -4.62 -12.10
N GLY A 164 -5.05 -5.54 -12.87
CA GLY A 164 -6.05 -6.49 -12.38
C GLY A 164 -7.48 -5.96 -12.32
N TYR A 165 -7.73 -4.73 -12.83
CA TYR A 165 -9.06 -4.15 -12.93
C TYR A 165 -9.42 -3.84 -14.38
N GLU A 166 -10.72 -3.82 -14.66
CA GLU A 166 -11.28 -3.48 -15.98
C GLU A 166 -11.77 -2.03 -16.06
N ARG A 167 -11.79 -1.33 -14.91
CA ARG A 167 -12.25 0.05 -14.75
C ARG A 167 -11.11 0.96 -14.36
N THR A 168 -11.12 2.17 -14.91
CA THR A 168 -10.21 3.24 -14.47
C THR A 168 -10.58 3.73 -13.09
N LEU A 169 -9.65 4.44 -12.42
CA LEU A 169 -9.96 5.10 -11.15
C LEU A 169 -11.12 6.10 -11.30
N GLY A 170 -11.29 6.71 -12.50
CA GLY A 170 -12.41 7.60 -12.82
C GLY A 170 -13.76 6.90 -12.90
N GLU A 171 -13.80 5.62 -13.29
CA GLU A 171 -15.00 4.79 -13.34
C GLU A 171 -15.37 4.13 -12.00
N MET A 172 -14.42 4.07 -11.06
CA MET A 172 -14.60 3.38 -9.78
C MET A 172 -15.35 4.22 -8.73
N ALA A 173 -15.62 5.50 -9.00
CA ALA A 173 -16.30 6.40 -8.09
C ALA A 173 -15.69 6.38 -6.67
N GLN A 174 -16.48 6.04 -5.63
CA GLN A 174 -15.99 5.98 -4.26
C GLN A 174 -15.08 4.79 -3.99
N ASN A 175 -15.19 3.70 -4.75
CA ASN A 175 -14.37 2.49 -4.58
C ASN A 175 -12.89 2.72 -4.92
N LYS A 176 -12.56 3.78 -5.68
CA LYS A 176 -11.17 4.15 -5.95
C LYS A 176 -10.35 4.40 -4.67
N PHE A 177 -11.00 4.87 -3.59
CA PHE A 177 -10.30 5.20 -2.35
C PHE A 177 -9.66 4.00 -1.67
N PHE A 178 -10.19 2.79 -1.88
CA PHE A 178 -9.61 1.55 -1.36
C PHE A 178 -8.50 0.97 -2.23
N LEU A 179 -8.33 1.49 -3.45
CA LEU A 179 -7.45 0.92 -4.47
C LEU A 179 -6.34 1.86 -4.89
N ASN A 180 -6.47 3.16 -4.62
CA ASN A 180 -5.49 4.13 -5.08
C ASN A 180 -4.21 4.09 -4.21
N MET A 181 -3.15 4.69 -4.74
CA MET A 181 -1.84 4.77 -4.09
C MET A 181 -1.86 5.42 -2.69
N ARG A 182 -2.90 6.23 -2.37
CA ARG A 182 -3.04 6.97 -1.12
C ARG A 182 -3.57 6.14 0.02
N HIS A 183 -4.29 5.05 -0.26
CA HIS A 183 -5.05 4.36 0.76
C HIS A 183 -4.17 3.96 1.96
N ARG A 184 -3.15 3.15 1.72
CA ARG A 184 -2.26 2.65 2.78
C ARG A 184 -1.48 3.77 3.50
N PRO A 185 -0.81 4.72 2.81
CA PRO A 185 -0.08 5.79 3.49
C PRO A 185 -0.96 6.66 4.39
N TYR A 186 -2.20 6.92 3.98
CA TYR A 186 -3.12 7.70 4.81
C TYR A 186 -3.67 6.91 6.00
N LEU A 187 -3.77 5.58 5.91
CA LEU A 187 -4.10 4.75 7.07
C LEU A 187 -2.97 4.77 8.11
N GLU A 188 -1.73 4.63 7.65
CA GLU A 188 -0.54 4.71 8.51
C GLU A 188 -0.38 6.10 9.14
N LEU A 189 -0.66 7.17 8.38
CA LEU A 189 -0.72 8.53 8.91
C LEU A 189 -1.84 8.68 9.96
N ALA A 190 -3.03 8.13 9.69
CA ALA A 190 -4.15 8.17 10.63
C ALA A 190 -3.81 7.47 11.95
N ASP A 191 -3.14 6.33 11.88
CA ASP A 191 -2.64 5.60 13.04
C ASP A 191 -1.67 6.46 13.86
N ARG A 192 -0.73 7.14 13.20
CA ARG A 192 0.22 8.05 13.85
C ARG A 192 -0.44 9.26 14.48
N LEU A 193 -1.48 9.82 13.86
CA LEU A 193 -2.18 11.03 14.34
C LEU A 193 -3.21 10.75 15.43
N ARG A 194 -3.70 9.49 15.55
CA ARG A 194 -4.64 9.11 16.61
C ARG A 194 -3.91 8.91 17.92
N ASP A 195 -4.61 9.18 19.01
CA ASP A 195 -4.15 8.75 20.32
C ASP A 195 -4.06 7.21 20.32
N GLN A 196 -2.91 6.66 20.67
CA GLN A 196 -2.66 5.20 20.71
C GLN A 196 -3.65 4.46 21.63
N SER A 197 -4.32 5.16 22.55
CA SER A 197 -5.40 4.59 23.36
C SER A 197 -6.62 4.16 22.54
N THR A 198 -6.82 4.71 21.33
CA THR A 198 -8.00 4.45 20.48
C THR A 198 -7.80 3.27 19.50
N GLY A 199 -6.65 2.63 19.47
CA GLY A 199 -6.32 1.48 18.61
C GLY A 199 -5.45 1.84 17.40
N GLY A 200 -5.25 0.89 16.50
CA GLY A 200 -4.36 0.98 15.35
C GLY A 200 -5.04 0.82 13.99
N ALA A 201 -4.22 0.78 12.94
CA ALA A 201 -4.62 0.45 11.58
C ALA A 201 -4.26 -1.01 11.26
N TYR A 202 -5.14 -1.69 10.55
CA TYR A 202 -4.98 -3.09 10.16
C TYR A 202 -5.33 -3.30 8.70
N GLU A 203 -4.60 -4.19 8.02
CA GLU A 203 -5.02 -4.82 6.78
C GLU A 203 -5.54 -6.23 7.08
N ALA A 204 -6.63 -6.64 6.43
CA ALA A 204 -7.21 -7.94 6.65
C ALA A 204 -7.46 -8.67 5.34
N HIS A 205 -7.21 -9.98 5.35
CA HIS A 205 -7.41 -10.88 4.23
C HIS A 205 -8.38 -11.98 4.62
N VAL A 206 -9.41 -12.18 3.81
CA VAL A 206 -10.30 -13.34 3.89
C VAL A 206 -10.04 -14.22 2.67
N THR A 207 -9.50 -15.42 2.89
CA THR A 207 -9.18 -16.37 1.84
C THR A 207 -10.33 -17.35 1.65
N ILE A 208 -10.64 -17.67 0.40
CA ILE A 208 -11.62 -18.70 0.04
C ILE A 208 -10.93 -19.86 -0.68
N ALA A 209 -11.50 -21.05 -0.61
CA ALA A 209 -11.26 -22.09 -1.60
C ALA A 209 -12.12 -21.80 -2.84
N ALA A 210 -11.54 -21.97 -4.03
CA ALA A 210 -12.28 -21.83 -5.27
C ALA A 210 -11.89 -22.97 -6.23
N SER A 211 -12.89 -23.61 -6.81
CA SER A 211 -12.74 -24.80 -7.64
C SER A 211 -12.94 -24.55 -9.13
N SER A 212 -13.47 -23.37 -9.51
CA SER A 212 -13.79 -23.05 -10.91
C SER A 212 -13.54 -21.57 -11.24
N ASP A 213 -13.38 -21.28 -12.52
CA ASP A 213 -13.27 -19.89 -13.02
C ASP A 213 -14.57 -19.11 -12.81
N ASP A 214 -15.73 -19.73 -12.89
CA ASP A 214 -17.03 -19.11 -12.62
C ASP A 214 -17.13 -18.66 -11.16
N GLU A 215 -16.67 -19.49 -10.22
CA GLU A 215 -16.61 -19.13 -8.81
C GLU A 215 -15.65 -17.96 -8.55
N LEU A 216 -14.50 -17.94 -9.20
CA LEU A 216 -13.56 -16.82 -9.13
C LEU A 216 -14.14 -15.53 -9.72
N GLN A 217 -14.93 -15.62 -10.77
CA GLN A 217 -15.60 -14.45 -11.35
C GLN A 217 -16.71 -13.95 -10.42
N ARG A 218 -17.50 -14.83 -9.81
CA ARG A 218 -18.48 -14.47 -8.77
C ARG A 218 -17.80 -13.80 -7.59
N PHE A 219 -16.67 -14.35 -7.11
CA PHE A 219 -15.89 -13.78 -6.02
C PHE A 219 -15.39 -12.36 -6.36
N ARG A 220 -14.86 -12.16 -7.56
CA ARG A 220 -14.44 -10.83 -8.03
C ARG A 220 -15.60 -9.84 -8.04
N THR A 221 -16.77 -10.26 -8.55
CA THR A 221 -17.99 -9.43 -8.57
C THR A 221 -18.42 -9.06 -7.16
N PHE A 222 -18.44 -10.02 -6.24
CA PHE A 222 -18.76 -9.79 -4.83
C PHE A 222 -17.80 -8.80 -4.19
N CYS A 223 -16.49 -8.97 -4.36
CA CYS A 223 -15.49 -8.03 -3.86
C CYS A 223 -15.71 -6.61 -4.38
N GLY A 224 -16.03 -6.48 -5.68
CA GLY A 224 -16.33 -5.19 -6.29
C GLY A 224 -17.57 -4.52 -5.70
N SER A 225 -18.64 -5.26 -5.42
CA SER A 225 -19.85 -4.73 -4.78
C SER A 225 -19.64 -4.38 -3.31
N ALA A 226 -18.80 -5.14 -2.61
CA ALA A 226 -18.46 -4.92 -1.21
C ALA A 226 -17.40 -3.83 -1.01
N GLY A 227 -16.78 -3.31 -2.09
CA GLY A 227 -15.76 -2.27 -2.02
C GLY A 227 -14.42 -2.76 -1.45
N VAL A 228 -14.13 -4.07 -1.53
CA VAL A 228 -12.86 -4.66 -1.10
C VAL A 228 -12.03 -5.09 -2.29
N LYS A 229 -10.69 -5.08 -2.12
CA LYS A 229 -9.78 -5.56 -3.16
C LYS A 229 -9.83 -7.07 -3.28
N CYS A 230 -9.82 -7.57 -4.51
CA CYS A 230 -9.73 -9.00 -4.83
C CYS A 230 -8.31 -9.33 -5.28
N ILE A 231 -7.70 -10.36 -4.68
CA ILE A 231 -6.31 -10.76 -4.92
C ILE A 231 -6.28 -12.27 -5.21
N PHE A 232 -5.45 -12.67 -6.18
CA PHE A 232 -5.23 -14.07 -6.52
C PHE A 232 -3.74 -14.41 -6.39
N ILE A 233 -3.36 -15.03 -5.27
CA ILE A 233 -1.99 -15.41 -4.99
C ILE A 233 -1.75 -16.85 -5.41
N GLU A 234 -0.64 -17.10 -6.09
CA GLU A 234 -0.13 -18.42 -6.38
C GLU A 234 1.23 -18.61 -5.72
N LEU A 235 1.28 -19.55 -4.79
CA LEU A 235 2.49 -19.94 -4.07
C LEU A 235 3.37 -20.82 -4.97
N GLY A 236 4.68 -20.67 -4.86
CA GLY A 236 5.65 -21.46 -5.65
C GLY A 236 5.64 -22.96 -5.32
N LYS A 237 5.27 -23.32 -4.09
CA LYS A 237 5.15 -24.68 -3.55
C LYS A 237 4.10 -24.70 -2.42
N GLY A 238 3.81 -25.84 -1.84
CA GLY A 238 2.87 -26.00 -0.74
C GLY A 238 1.64 -26.82 -1.12
N GLU A 239 0.85 -27.20 -0.11
CA GLU A 239 -0.36 -28.01 -0.28
C GLU A 239 -1.49 -27.22 -0.95
N VAL A 240 -1.69 -25.96 -0.56
CA VAL A 240 -2.70 -25.07 -1.14
C VAL A 240 -1.97 -23.93 -1.88
N ARG A 241 -1.72 -24.14 -3.17
CA ARG A 241 -0.92 -23.23 -3.97
C ARG A 241 -1.68 -22.00 -4.45
N PHE A 242 -2.96 -22.12 -4.71
CA PHE A 242 -3.78 -21.03 -5.23
C PHE A 242 -4.72 -20.51 -4.14
N GLN A 243 -4.57 -19.24 -3.80
CA GLN A 243 -5.25 -18.60 -2.69
C GLN A 243 -5.96 -17.31 -3.15
N PRO A 244 -7.22 -17.41 -3.58
CA PRO A 244 -8.07 -16.25 -3.80
C PRO A 244 -8.39 -15.60 -2.45
N MET A 245 -8.16 -14.30 -2.33
CA MET A 245 -8.41 -13.58 -1.08
C MET A 245 -8.86 -12.15 -1.31
N THR A 246 -9.47 -11.58 -0.28
CA THR A 246 -9.76 -10.15 -0.23
C THR A 246 -8.62 -9.39 0.44
N ALA A 247 -8.56 -8.05 0.24
CA ALA A 247 -7.85 -7.16 1.13
C ALA A 247 -8.77 -6.02 1.52
N SER A 248 -8.90 -5.80 2.82
CA SER A 248 -9.70 -4.72 3.42
C SER A 248 -8.93 -4.07 4.55
N TYR A 249 -9.32 -2.83 4.88
CA TYR A 249 -8.61 -2.02 5.87
C TYR A 249 -9.54 -1.62 7.01
N HIS A 250 -9.03 -1.69 8.23
CA HIS A 250 -9.78 -1.49 9.45
C HIS A 250 -9.05 -0.54 10.40
N HIS A 251 -9.81 0.16 11.24
CA HIS A 251 -9.28 1.09 12.23
C HIS A 251 -9.91 0.89 13.58
N GLY A 252 -9.14 1.15 14.63
CA GLY A 252 -9.59 1.07 16.01
C GLY A 252 -8.92 -0.07 16.78
N PRO A 253 -9.51 -0.54 17.89
CA PRO A 253 -8.99 -1.68 18.63
C PRO A 253 -9.01 -2.96 17.79
N LEU A 254 -8.02 -3.85 17.97
CA LEU A 254 -7.91 -5.14 17.26
C LEU A 254 -9.23 -5.95 17.32
N ARG A 255 -9.90 -5.95 18.48
CA ARG A 255 -11.20 -6.62 18.65
C ARG A 255 -12.23 -6.16 17.64
N ARG A 256 -12.31 -4.85 17.38
CA ARG A 256 -13.23 -4.29 16.38
C ARG A 256 -12.87 -4.76 14.97
N ALA A 257 -11.59 -4.73 14.61
CA ALA A 257 -11.15 -5.26 13.31
C ALA A 257 -11.50 -6.75 13.17
N GLN A 258 -11.32 -7.55 14.21
CA GLN A 258 -11.72 -8.97 14.22
C GLN A 258 -13.23 -9.14 14.02
N GLU A 259 -14.06 -8.36 14.72
CA GLU A 259 -15.52 -8.41 14.59
C GLU A 259 -16.00 -8.06 13.17
N GLU A 260 -15.43 -7.01 12.57
CA GLU A 260 -15.71 -6.57 11.20
C GLU A 260 -15.29 -7.63 10.16
N VAL A 261 -14.08 -8.19 10.29
CA VAL A 261 -13.56 -9.23 9.38
C VAL A 261 -14.37 -10.52 9.49
N GLN A 262 -14.76 -10.92 10.70
CA GLN A 262 -15.64 -12.08 10.91
C GLN A 262 -17.04 -11.86 10.33
N ALA A 263 -17.59 -10.64 10.44
CA ALA A 263 -18.88 -10.31 9.83
C ALA A 263 -18.80 -10.39 8.30
N PHE A 264 -17.71 -9.90 7.72
CA PHE A 264 -17.46 -9.99 6.29
C PHE A 264 -17.27 -11.44 5.81
N ALA A 265 -16.55 -12.27 6.57
CA ALA A 265 -16.37 -13.70 6.28
C ALA A 265 -17.73 -14.45 6.31
N ARG A 266 -18.63 -14.11 7.25
CA ARG A 266 -20.00 -14.65 7.27
C ARG A 266 -20.82 -14.23 6.05
N ALA A 267 -20.66 -13.00 5.57
CA ALA A 267 -21.32 -12.54 4.36
C ALA A 267 -20.84 -13.31 3.12
N LEU A 268 -19.53 -13.56 3.00
CA LEU A 268 -18.97 -14.44 1.95
C LEU A 268 -19.54 -15.85 2.02
N ALA A 269 -19.58 -16.44 3.21
CA ALA A 269 -20.14 -17.78 3.40
C ALA A 269 -21.64 -17.85 3.05
N ALA A 270 -22.40 -16.80 3.34
CA ALA A 270 -23.83 -16.70 2.96
C ALA A 270 -24.04 -16.65 1.45
N GLU A 271 -23.08 -16.11 0.70
CA GLU A 271 -23.05 -16.12 -0.77
C GLU A 271 -22.54 -17.45 -1.36
N GLY A 272 -22.24 -18.44 -0.50
CA GLY A 272 -21.82 -19.78 -0.89
C GLY A 272 -20.32 -19.92 -1.15
N PHE A 273 -19.47 -18.98 -0.69
CA PHE A 273 -18.03 -19.15 -0.76
C PHE A 273 -17.49 -19.94 0.44
N ASP A 274 -16.58 -20.86 0.17
CA ASP A 274 -15.87 -21.63 1.20
C ASP A 274 -14.72 -20.82 1.78
N VAL A 275 -14.95 -20.19 2.94
CA VAL A 275 -13.96 -19.36 3.64
C VAL A 275 -12.99 -20.26 4.40
N THR A 276 -11.71 -20.21 4.04
CA THR A 276 -10.66 -21.08 4.57
C THR A 276 -9.70 -20.39 5.54
N ARG A 277 -9.59 -19.05 5.51
CA ARG A 277 -8.67 -18.30 6.38
C ARG A 277 -9.12 -16.86 6.59
N LEU A 278 -8.94 -16.36 7.81
CA LEU A 278 -8.99 -14.96 8.17
C LEU A 278 -7.61 -14.55 8.69
N LYS A 279 -7.00 -13.52 8.13
CA LYS A 279 -5.70 -13.01 8.54
C LYS A 279 -5.81 -11.50 8.76
N ILE A 280 -5.26 -10.99 9.86
CA ILE A 280 -5.25 -9.56 10.20
C ILE A 280 -3.82 -9.15 10.52
N GLU A 281 -3.38 -8.07 9.90
CA GLU A 281 -2.04 -7.54 9.96
C GLU A 281 -2.05 -6.10 10.48
N ALA A 282 -1.30 -5.86 11.54
CA ALA A 282 -1.09 -4.52 12.08
C ALA A 282 -0.11 -3.74 11.20
N LEU A 283 -0.44 -2.48 10.91
CA LEU A 283 0.30 -1.62 9.99
C LEU A 283 1.05 -0.50 10.70
N GLY A 284 2.19 -0.10 10.13
CA GLY A 284 2.91 1.12 10.51
C GLY A 284 3.41 1.13 11.95
N THR A 285 2.94 2.09 12.73
CA THR A 285 3.29 2.29 14.13
C THR A 285 2.30 1.68 15.12
N ASN A 286 1.43 0.78 14.64
CA ASN A 286 0.43 0.12 15.47
C ASN A 286 1.07 -0.49 16.73
N ARG A 287 0.46 -0.22 17.90
CA ARG A 287 0.96 -0.67 19.21
C ARG A 287 0.94 -2.18 19.41
N ASP A 288 0.16 -2.90 18.60
CA ASP A 288 0.13 -4.37 18.64
C ASP A 288 1.39 -5.00 18.02
N ILE A 289 2.25 -4.19 17.39
CA ILE A 289 3.54 -4.60 16.85
C ILE A 289 4.60 -4.54 17.96
N PRO A 290 5.23 -5.66 18.35
CA PRO A 290 6.20 -5.69 19.45
C PRO A 290 7.50 -4.96 19.06
N ASP A 291 7.97 -4.08 19.92
CA ASP A 291 9.25 -3.38 19.71
C ASP A 291 10.45 -4.25 20.09
N ASP A 292 10.30 -5.15 21.06
CA ASP A 292 11.37 -6.02 21.58
C ASP A 292 11.06 -7.51 21.44
N ASP A 293 12.13 -8.32 21.44
CA ASP A 293 12.06 -9.76 21.23
C ASP A 293 11.33 -10.52 22.36
N ALA A 294 11.33 -10.00 23.58
CA ALA A 294 10.67 -10.66 24.71
C ALA A 294 9.14 -10.56 24.55
N THR A 295 8.66 -9.38 24.21
CA THR A 295 7.24 -9.12 23.89
C THR A 295 6.78 -9.96 22.68
N ALA A 296 7.61 -10.06 21.64
CA ALA A 296 7.31 -10.88 20.47
C ALA A 296 7.21 -12.38 20.81
N ARG A 297 8.12 -12.90 21.65
CA ARG A 297 8.09 -14.31 22.11
C ARG A 297 6.89 -14.64 22.98
N ALA A 298 6.33 -13.65 23.67
CA ALA A 298 5.09 -13.83 24.43
C ALA A 298 3.85 -14.01 23.52
N GLN A 299 3.98 -13.76 22.21
CA GLN A 299 2.92 -13.87 21.22
C GLN A 299 3.28 -14.90 20.12
N PRO A 300 3.40 -16.20 20.45
CA PRO A 300 3.96 -17.22 19.55
C PRO A 300 3.13 -17.48 18.28
N ALA A 301 1.86 -17.10 18.27
CA ALA A 301 0.99 -17.19 17.11
C ALA A 301 1.24 -16.05 16.09
N ASN A 302 1.82 -14.93 16.53
CA ASN A 302 2.02 -13.73 15.74
C ASN A 302 3.39 -13.74 15.07
N TYR A 303 3.52 -13.01 13.95
CA TYR A 303 4.77 -12.96 13.21
C TYR A 303 4.85 -11.71 12.33
N PHE A 304 6.09 -11.24 12.07
CA PHE A 304 6.32 -10.28 10.98
C PHE A 304 6.22 -10.97 9.63
N GLU A 305 5.59 -10.30 8.69
CA GLU A 305 5.57 -10.67 7.29
C GLU A 305 6.09 -9.50 6.45
N PHE A 306 7.17 -9.75 5.72
CA PHE A 306 7.79 -8.77 4.86
C PHE A 306 7.61 -9.20 3.41
N HIS A 307 7.24 -8.26 2.56
CA HIS A 307 7.11 -8.50 1.13
C HIS A 307 8.02 -7.57 0.34
N VAL A 308 8.68 -8.07 -0.67
CA VAL A 308 9.31 -7.27 -1.70
C VAL A 308 8.99 -7.85 -3.06
N LYS A 309 8.71 -6.99 -4.02
CA LYS A 309 8.45 -7.40 -5.38
C LYS A 309 9.73 -7.36 -6.20
N VAL A 310 10.01 -8.44 -6.93
CA VAL A 310 11.13 -8.57 -7.88
C VAL A 310 10.57 -8.69 -9.28
N THR A 311 11.06 -7.86 -10.19
CA THR A 311 10.71 -7.93 -11.61
C THR A 311 11.74 -8.77 -12.36
N LEU A 312 11.29 -9.85 -13.00
CA LEU A 312 12.10 -10.74 -13.80
C LEU A 312 11.97 -10.38 -15.28
N PRO A 313 13.07 -10.29 -16.05
CA PRO A 313 13.02 -10.05 -17.49
C PRO A 313 12.30 -11.19 -18.20
N ALA A 314 11.75 -10.92 -19.38
CA ALA A 314 11.05 -11.90 -20.21
C ALA A 314 11.95 -13.06 -20.67
N VAL A 315 13.25 -12.79 -20.87
CA VAL A 315 14.25 -13.74 -21.34
C VAL A 315 15.44 -13.73 -20.40
N GLY A 316 15.99 -14.92 -20.12
CA GLY A 316 17.20 -15.05 -19.31
C GLY A 316 17.01 -14.92 -17.80
N ALA A 317 15.77 -14.94 -17.31
CA ALA A 317 15.50 -14.90 -15.87
C ALA A 317 15.93 -16.18 -15.17
N ASP A 318 16.87 -16.09 -14.24
CA ASP A 318 17.28 -17.19 -13.36
C ASP A 318 16.34 -17.27 -12.14
N LEU A 319 15.17 -17.90 -12.35
CA LEU A 319 14.18 -18.06 -11.29
C LEU A 319 14.66 -19.03 -10.19
N GLU A 320 15.40 -20.06 -10.55
CA GLU A 320 15.91 -21.03 -9.58
C GLU A 320 17.03 -20.44 -8.72
N GLY A 321 17.94 -19.68 -9.33
CA GLY A 321 18.95 -18.93 -8.58
C GLY A 321 18.34 -17.89 -7.63
N LEU A 322 17.30 -17.17 -8.08
CA LEU A 322 16.55 -16.25 -7.21
C LEU A 322 15.89 -17.01 -6.05
N ARG A 323 15.27 -18.17 -6.31
CA ARG A 323 14.65 -19.02 -5.29
C ARG A 323 15.67 -19.46 -4.24
N ALA A 324 16.80 -20.00 -4.68
CA ALA A 324 17.85 -20.45 -3.78
C ALA A 324 18.37 -19.33 -2.86
N ARG A 325 18.57 -18.12 -3.39
CA ARG A 325 18.95 -16.94 -2.59
C ARG A 325 17.89 -16.57 -1.56
N CYS A 326 16.62 -16.55 -1.95
CA CYS A 326 15.52 -16.27 -1.02
C CYS A 326 15.48 -17.31 0.11
N GLU A 327 15.60 -18.60 -0.21
CA GLU A 327 15.55 -19.71 0.75
C GLU A 327 16.71 -19.68 1.76
N GLN A 328 17.90 -19.19 1.38
CA GLN A 328 19.01 -18.95 2.33
C GLN A 328 18.66 -17.96 3.43
N HIS A 329 17.75 -17.03 3.16
CA HIS A 329 17.20 -16.07 4.13
C HIS A 329 15.88 -16.53 4.77
N GLY A 330 15.40 -17.74 4.42
CA GLY A 330 14.08 -18.23 4.84
C GLY A 330 12.91 -17.51 4.18
N ALA A 331 13.16 -16.88 3.05
CA ALA A 331 12.13 -16.21 2.26
C ALA A 331 11.64 -17.10 1.10
N HIS A 332 10.42 -16.88 0.65
CA HIS A 332 9.76 -17.71 -0.35
C HIS A 332 9.15 -16.88 -1.47
N LEU A 333 9.08 -17.49 -2.66
CA LEU A 333 8.53 -16.84 -3.84
C LEU A 333 7.05 -17.19 -4.04
N SER A 334 6.27 -16.15 -4.39
CA SER A 334 4.91 -16.28 -4.90
C SER A 334 4.66 -15.33 -6.08
N ARG A 335 3.50 -15.42 -6.71
CA ARG A 335 3.10 -14.51 -7.79
C ARG A 335 1.61 -14.17 -7.70
N ASN A 336 1.22 -13.05 -8.28
CA ASN A 336 -0.18 -12.82 -8.61
C ASN A 336 -0.50 -13.63 -9.88
N ALA A 337 -1.33 -14.65 -9.75
CA ALA A 337 -1.59 -15.63 -10.81
C ALA A 337 -2.22 -15.02 -12.08
N ARG A 338 -2.96 -13.92 -11.93
CA ARG A 338 -3.70 -13.29 -13.03
C ARG A 338 -3.12 -11.94 -13.48
N LYS A 339 -1.91 -11.61 -13.04
CA LYS A 339 -1.20 -10.42 -13.48
C LYS A 339 -0.19 -10.79 -14.58
N VAL A 340 -0.48 -10.35 -15.81
CA VAL A 340 0.39 -10.52 -16.96
C VAL A 340 0.89 -9.15 -17.41
N ARG A 341 2.22 -9.01 -17.60
CA ARG A 341 2.83 -7.80 -18.15
C ARG A 341 2.91 -7.87 -19.67
N ALA A 342 2.59 -6.76 -20.32
CA ALA A 342 2.59 -6.67 -21.80
C ALA A 342 4.00 -6.81 -22.40
N ASP A 343 5.05 -6.44 -21.64
CA ASP A 343 6.46 -6.54 -22.04
C ASP A 343 7.06 -7.95 -21.86
N GLY A 344 6.25 -8.92 -21.45
CA GLY A 344 6.67 -10.29 -21.16
C GLY A 344 7.46 -10.47 -19.88
N ALA A 345 7.80 -9.39 -19.16
CA ALA A 345 8.42 -9.46 -17.85
C ALA A 345 7.43 -10.08 -16.85
N SER A 346 7.96 -10.73 -15.83
CA SER A 346 7.13 -11.34 -14.78
C SER A 346 7.51 -10.81 -13.41
N GLU A 347 6.51 -10.66 -12.54
CA GLU A 347 6.71 -10.22 -11.18
C GLU A 347 6.65 -11.41 -10.22
N ARG A 348 7.52 -11.37 -9.20
CA ARG A 348 7.49 -12.30 -8.08
C ARG A 348 7.42 -11.50 -6.78
N PHE A 349 6.63 -12.00 -5.84
CA PHE A 349 6.71 -11.55 -4.46
C PHE A 349 7.70 -12.45 -3.73
N VAL A 350 8.64 -11.82 -3.05
CA VAL A 350 9.51 -12.47 -2.07
C VAL A 350 8.91 -12.18 -0.71
N THR A 351 8.54 -13.22 0.02
CA THR A 351 7.93 -13.12 1.35
C THR A 351 8.86 -13.72 2.38
N LEU A 352 9.17 -12.94 3.42
CA LEU A 352 9.92 -13.36 4.60
C LEU A 352 9.01 -13.30 5.81
N ARG A 353 8.88 -14.43 6.54
CA ARG A 353 8.15 -14.51 7.82
C ARG A 353 9.12 -14.70 8.97
N VAL A 354 8.91 -13.95 10.06
CA VAL A 354 9.78 -13.98 11.23
C VAL A 354 8.94 -14.01 12.50
N LYS A 355 9.16 -15.03 13.35
CA LYS A 355 8.53 -15.18 14.67
C LYS A 355 9.50 -14.85 15.81
N GLY A 356 8.94 -14.43 16.95
CA GLY A 356 9.67 -14.29 18.22
C GLY A 356 10.71 -13.17 18.24
N LEU A 357 10.74 -12.31 17.22
CA LEU A 357 11.60 -11.14 17.13
C LEU A 357 10.78 -9.86 17.20
N GLY A 358 11.29 -8.84 17.89
CA GLY A 358 10.75 -7.51 17.88
C GLY A 358 11.09 -6.75 16.60
N ARG A 359 10.51 -5.57 16.42
CA ARG A 359 10.61 -4.73 15.24
C ARG A 359 12.05 -4.56 14.73
N ALA A 360 12.97 -4.15 15.60
CA ALA A 360 14.36 -3.89 15.19
C ALA A 360 15.09 -5.15 14.71
N SER A 361 14.93 -6.27 15.41
CA SER A 361 15.56 -7.55 15.07
C SER A 361 14.97 -8.14 13.78
N ALA A 362 13.65 -8.04 13.60
CA ALA A 362 12.97 -8.49 12.39
C ALA A 362 13.37 -7.64 11.17
N GLU A 363 13.46 -6.31 11.31
CA GLU A 363 13.91 -5.40 10.26
C GLU A 363 15.37 -5.66 9.85
N ALA A 364 16.23 -6.03 10.79
CA ALA A 364 17.62 -6.40 10.47
C ALA A 364 17.69 -7.63 9.55
N ARG A 365 16.84 -8.65 9.79
CA ARG A 365 16.72 -9.82 8.88
C ARG A 365 16.20 -9.43 7.50
N PHE A 366 15.16 -8.61 7.45
CA PHE A 366 14.62 -8.14 6.17
C PHE A 366 15.63 -7.30 5.39
N SER A 367 16.37 -6.42 6.07
CA SER A 367 17.44 -5.62 5.46
C SER A 367 18.57 -6.49 4.89
N ALA A 368 18.90 -7.63 5.54
CA ALA A 368 19.86 -8.58 5.00
C ALA A 368 19.34 -9.22 3.68
N LEU A 369 18.09 -9.65 3.65
CA LEU A 369 17.44 -10.15 2.42
C LEU A 369 17.42 -9.10 1.32
N LEU A 370 17.07 -7.84 1.62
CA LEU A 370 17.05 -6.77 0.62
C LEU A 370 18.44 -6.51 0.01
N ARG A 371 19.51 -6.57 0.80
CA ARG A 371 20.90 -6.45 0.29
C ARG A 371 21.25 -7.60 -0.66
N GLU A 372 20.89 -8.83 -0.31
CA GLU A 372 21.10 -10.00 -1.17
C GLU A 372 20.34 -9.85 -2.49
N LEU A 373 19.07 -9.46 -2.44
CA LEU A 373 18.26 -9.24 -3.64
C LEU A 373 18.79 -8.09 -4.50
N ALA A 374 19.24 -6.99 -3.89
CA ALA A 374 19.85 -5.87 -4.62
C ALA A 374 21.11 -6.30 -5.37
N GLY A 375 21.90 -7.24 -4.82
CA GLY A 375 23.08 -7.84 -5.47
C GLY A 375 22.77 -8.61 -6.74
N THR A 376 21.50 -8.99 -7.00
CA THR A 376 21.10 -9.66 -8.25
C THR A 376 21.00 -8.72 -9.45
N GLY A 377 20.95 -7.41 -9.23
CA GLY A 377 20.70 -6.41 -10.28
C GLY A 377 19.25 -6.38 -10.78
N LEU A 378 18.37 -7.21 -10.25
CA LEU A 378 16.95 -7.22 -10.62
C LEU A 378 16.21 -6.02 -9.99
N PRO A 379 15.26 -5.40 -10.72
CA PRO A 379 14.47 -4.30 -10.14
C PRO A 379 13.65 -4.78 -8.94
N LEU A 380 13.84 -4.10 -7.81
CA LEU A 380 13.08 -4.30 -6.59
C LEU A 380 12.04 -3.17 -6.44
N SER A 381 10.86 -3.52 -5.94
CA SER A 381 9.83 -2.54 -5.66
C SER A 381 9.09 -2.86 -4.38
N TYR A 382 8.74 -1.82 -3.65
CA TYR A 382 7.87 -1.82 -2.48
C TYR A 382 8.17 -2.88 -1.43
N PRO A 383 9.15 -2.66 -0.55
CA PRO A 383 9.28 -3.44 0.66
C PRO A 383 8.11 -3.10 1.60
N LEU A 384 7.16 -4.03 1.74
CA LEU A 384 6.08 -3.96 2.71
C LEU A 384 6.51 -4.57 4.04
N ARG A 385 5.96 -4.05 5.12
CA ARG A 385 6.24 -4.46 6.50
C ARG A 385 4.91 -4.60 7.23
N GLU A 386 4.59 -5.82 7.62
CA GLU A 386 3.33 -6.18 8.24
C GLU A 386 3.59 -7.05 9.47
N TYR A 387 2.74 -6.93 10.48
CA TYR A 387 2.78 -7.80 11.65
C TYR A 387 1.44 -8.51 11.79
N THR A 388 1.44 -9.83 11.56
CA THR A 388 0.24 -10.64 11.68
C THR A 388 -0.13 -10.78 13.14
N VAL A 389 -1.26 -10.17 13.53
CA VAL A 389 -1.81 -10.19 14.89
C VAL A 389 -2.91 -11.23 15.06
N TYR A 390 -3.46 -11.72 13.95
CA TYR A 390 -4.45 -12.80 13.94
C TYR A 390 -4.36 -13.60 12.63
N ASP A 391 -4.33 -14.91 12.74
CA ASP A 391 -4.31 -15.82 11.61
C ASP A 391 -5.06 -17.11 11.99
N SER A 392 -6.26 -17.31 11.43
CA SER A 392 -7.12 -18.43 11.78
C SER A 392 -6.66 -19.78 11.20
N ASN A 393 -5.75 -19.77 10.21
CA ASN A 393 -5.31 -21.00 9.54
C ASN A 393 -3.92 -20.86 8.95
N GLN A 394 -2.88 -20.87 9.80
CA GLN A 394 -1.47 -20.86 9.36
C GLN A 394 -1.12 -22.13 8.57
N ALA A 395 -1.84 -23.23 8.77
CA ALA A 395 -1.62 -24.50 8.07
C ALA A 395 -1.94 -24.41 6.58
N LEU A 396 -2.69 -23.40 6.12
CA LEU A 396 -2.98 -23.19 4.70
C LEU A 396 -1.70 -23.02 3.86
N ASP A 397 -0.64 -22.49 4.48
CA ASP A 397 0.66 -22.26 3.83
C ASP A 397 1.67 -23.41 4.07
N ARG A 398 1.22 -24.58 4.54
CA ARG A 398 2.09 -25.71 4.80
C ARG A 398 2.87 -26.13 3.55
N GLY A 399 4.17 -26.32 3.72
CA GLY A 399 5.10 -26.66 2.63
C GLY A 399 5.49 -25.51 1.72
N TRP A 400 4.94 -24.30 1.92
CA TRP A 400 5.39 -23.12 1.17
C TRP A 400 6.38 -22.27 1.98
N GLY A 401 6.07 -21.94 3.23
CA GLY A 401 6.91 -21.10 4.07
C GLY A 401 6.82 -21.55 5.52
N GLU A 402 7.92 -22.08 6.06
CA GLU A 402 8.05 -22.23 7.49
C GLU A 402 8.53 -20.91 8.06
N VAL A 403 7.92 -20.51 9.17
CA VAL A 403 8.29 -19.26 9.85
C VAL A 403 9.59 -19.50 10.59
N LEU A 404 10.63 -18.75 10.25
CA LEU A 404 11.90 -18.79 10.97
C LEU A 404 11.72 -18.30 12.41
N THR A 405 12.16 -19.11 13.35
CA THR A 405 12.24 -18.78 14.78
C THR A 405 13.55 -18.11 15.11
#